data_5ef417aeba46bc0de76e9c68d949047d
#
_entry.id   5ef417aeba46bc0de76e9c68d949047d
#
_cell.length_a   1.000
_cell.length_b   1.000
_cell.length_c   1.000
_cell.angle_alpha   90.00
_cell.angle_beta   90.00
_cell.angle_gamma   90.00
#
_symmetry.space_group_name_H-M   'P 1'
#
loop_
_entity.id
_entity.type
_entity.pdbx_description
1 polymer ?
#
loop_
_entity_poly.entity_id
_entity_poly.type
_entity_poly.pdbx_seq_one_letter_code
_entity_poly.pdbx_strand_id
1 'polypeptide(L)'
;MHKNILSRSLATAFLFGLTARMNAQELVVRIDDMGCSHSANVASIDTYRNGIAGSVEVMPVCAWFPEAVKMLRENPGLDVGVHLTLTSEWENVKWRPLTHCPSLVDRDGNFYPMMNAHKAYPGQSVKENLSGLKLAEVEQEFRAQIELALRHIPQVTHLTGHMGATGFTPEVNELVKRLAAEYGLSSIDRAGSAEDYSFQYVGYDGPHGTLEEKKASFIGTLKKMEKGRRYLFLDHPAYDDAEMSTVFHVGYENVAADRQGVTDLLKSEEVKNVIRERGIKLIDINALTKQLPRQEATKKLAKAADKYIEAVAQAKQDLHSIMVVKDGKVVFEKWMGSGKENEPHVLNSVSKTFTSAAVGLAISEGKLSLTDKVISFFPDKLPAQVGEHLSALTIRHLLTMNTGHEKDPSKLRNTEKDWEKAFLHTEFPRQPGTIFCYNSLATYMLSAIVQKVTGQKLVDYLYPRLFRPLGINNVRWQESPTGVNAGGWGLFLKTEDLAKMGLLLLQGGQWQGKQVLPADWVKEMSSAQVPCVPAGRNSDALPQLMKNAKKSDWLQGYGYQMWRCRHNAFRADGAAGQYIIVIPEKNAVVATTANIGNMQAEIDLIWKYLLPAL
;
A
#
# COMPACT_ATOMS: atom_id res chain seq x y z
N MET A 1 -56.54 -22.25 22.31
CA MET A 1 -55.17 -22.74 22.31
C MET A 1 -54.39 -22.13 21.16
N HIS A 2 -53.96 -20.92 21.35
CA HIS A 2 -53.09 -20.18 20.43
C HIS A 2 -51.81 -19.87 21.17
N LYS A 3 -50.66 -20.24 20.60
CA LYS A 3 -49.35 -19.55 20.72
C LYS A 3 -48.26 -20.45 20.13
N ASN A 4 -47.54 -19.91 19.20
CA ASN A 4 -46.19 -20.25 18.68
C ASN A 4 -46.13 -20.47 17.17
N ILE A 5 -46.31 -19.38 16.43
CA ILE A 5 -45.73 -19.21 15.07
C ILE A 5 -45.31 -17.73 14.98
N LEU A 6 -44.09 -17.40 15.38
CA LEU A 6 -43.43 -16.11 15.12
C LEU A 6 -42.01 -16.15 15.67
N SER A 7 -41.12 -16.92 15.05
CA SER A 7 -39.67 -16.77 15.22
C SER A 7 -38.85 -17.58 14.18
N ARG A 8 -39.17 -17.44 12.89
CA ARG A 8 -38.32 -17.98 11.81
C ARG A 8 -38.46 -17.13 10.56
N SER A 9 -38.19 -15.84 10.62
CA SER A 9 -38.19 -14.97 9.42
C SER A 9 -37.35 -13.72 9.59
N LEU A 10 -36.17 -13.79 10.25
CA LEU A 10 -35.25 -12.66 10.35
C LEU A 10 -33.76 -13.03 10.11
N ALA A 11 -33.47 -14.28 9.73
CA ALA A 11 -32.10 -14.71 9.46
C ALA A 11 -31.75 -14.86 8.00
N THR A 12 -32.67 -14.53 7.06
CA THR A 12 -32.44 -14.76 5.62
C THR A 12 -32.33 -13.47 4.79
N ALA A 13 -32.30 -12.30 5.41
CA ALA A 13 -32.27 -11.01 4.71
C ALA A 13 -30.91 -10.30 4.69
N PHE A 14 -29.83 -10.91 5.22
CA PHE A 14 -28.50 -10.27 5.27
C PHE A 14 -27.46 -10.85 4.29
N LEU A 15 -27.83 -11.81 3.43
CA LEU A 15 -26.90 -12.44 2.46
C LEU A 15 -27.05 -11.98 1.01
N PHE A 16 -27.84 -10.97 0.71
CA PHE A 16 -28.03 -10.49 -0.70
C PHE A 16 -27.51 -9.08 -0.98
N GLY A 17 -26.58 -8.55 -0.18
CA GLY A 17 -26.05 -7.19 -0.32
C GLY A 17 -24.65 -7.06 -0.93
N LEU A 18 -24.00 -8.11 -1.39
CA LEU A 18 -22.57 -8.08 -1.82
C LEU A 18 -22.32 -8.56 -3.27
N THR A 19 -23.29 -8.49 -4.16
CA THR A 19 -23.06 -8.73 -5.59
C THR A 19 -23.13 -7.44 -6.39
N ALA A 20 -22.24 -6.49 -6.12
CA ALA A 20 -21.83 -5.54 -7.15
C ALA A 20 -21.05 -6.35 -8.19
N ARG A 21 -21.53 -6.37 -9.42
CA ARG A 21 -21.06 -7.20 -10.53
C ARG A 21 -19.54 -7.18 -10.67
N MET A 22 -18.86 -8.16 -10.16
CA MET A 22 -17.55 -8.56 -10.65
C MET A 22 -17.79 -9.22 -12.02
N ASN A 23 -17.42 -8.54 -13.10
CA ASN A 23 -17.59 -9.08 -14.46
C ASN A 23 -16.52 -10.12 -14.82
N ALA A 24 -15.46 -10.27 -13.99
CA ALA A 24 -14.37 -11.22 -14.17
C ALA A 24 -14.25 -12.15 -12.97
N GLN A 25 -13.67 -13.33 -13.17
CA GLN A 25 -13.12 -14.14 -12.10
C GLN A 25 -11.77 -13.56 -11.65
N GLU A 26 -11.52 -13.48 -10.35
CA GLU A 26 -10.26 -13.01 -9.77
C GLU A 26 -9.47 -14.18 -9.19
N LEU A 27 -8.15 -14.20 -9.43
CA LEU A 27 -7.25 -15.24 -8.94
C LEU A 27 -6.05 -14.62 -8.25
N VAL A 28 -5.82 -15.00 -6.99
CA VAL A 28 -4.55 -14.83 -6.29
C VAL A 28 -3.71 -16.07 -6.55
N VAL A 29 -2.48 -15.89 -7.00
CA VAL A 29 -1.45 -16.93 -7.02
C VAL A 29 -0.42 -16.60 -5.95
N ARG A 30 -0.48 -17.35 -4.85
CA ARG A 30 0.40 -17.23 -3.69
C ARG A 30 1.50 -18.27 -3.75
N ILE A 31 2.71 -17.87 -3.45
CA ILE A 31 3.86 -18.75 -3.35
C ILE A 31 4.42 -18.76 -1.94
N ASP A 32 4.66 -19.93 -1.38
CA ASP A 32 5.06 -20.09 0.01
C ASP A 32 6.56 -20.42 0.16
N ASP A 33 7.10 -20.30 1.37
CA ASP A 33 8.44 -20.69 1.84
C ASP A 33 9.61 -19.81 1.34
N MET A 34 9.41 -18.57 0.91
CA MET A 34 10.55 -17.69 0.61
C MET A 34 11.40 -17.44 1.88
N GLY A 35 12.71 -17.55 1.76
CA GLY A 35 13.66 -17.45 2.88
C GLY A 35 14.20 -18.81 3.33
N CYS A 36 13.59 -19.94 2.94
CA CYS A 36 14.03 -21.27 3.36
C CYS A 36 15.31 -21.73 2.63
N SER A 37 15.51 -21.32 1.37
CA SER A 37 16.69 -21.65 0.55
C SER A 37 16.97 -20.54 -0.46
N HIS A 38 18.20 -20.50 -1.00
CA HIS A 38 18.54 -19.62 -2.12
C HIS A 38 17.68 -19.93 -3.35
N SER A 39 17.55 -21.21 -3.68
CA SER A 39 16.78 -21.67 -4.82
C SER A 39 15.31 -21.26 -4.75
N ALA A 40 14.68 -21.34 -3.57
CA ALA A 40 13.31 -20.87 -3.36
C ALA A 40 13.21 -19.33 -3.50
N ASN A 41 14.18 -18.58 -2.99
CA ASN A 41 14.21 -17.12 -3.13
C ASN A 41 14.26 -16.69 -4.60
N VAL A 42 15.17 -17.28 -5.38
CA VAL A 42 15.34 -16.96 -6.81
C VAL A 42 14.08 -17.35 -7.60
N ALA A 43 13.55 -18.55 -7.38
CA ALA A 43 12.35 -19.04 -8.06
C ALA A 43 11.12 -18.18 -7.72
N SER A 44 10.98 -17.74 -6.46
CA SER A 44 9.90 -16.85 -6.04
C SER A 44 9.91 -15.54 -6.83
N ILE A 45 11.07 -14.91 -6.95
CA ILE A 45 11.18 -13.65 -7.71
C ILE A 45 10.99 -13.88 -9.22
N ASP A 46 11.47 -15.00 -9.75
CA ASP A 46 11.31 -15.33 -11.16
C ASP A 46 9.85 -15.60 -11.54
N THR A 47 9.11 -16.34 -10.70
CA THR A 47 7.68 -16.60 -10.92
C THR A 47 6.81 -15.34 -10.79
N TYR A 48 7.25 -14.34 -10.04
CA TYR A 48 6.65 -13.00 -10.03
C TYR A 48 6.98 -12.20 -11.29
N ARG A 49 8.28 -12.11 -11.65
CA ARG A 49 8.72 -11.28 -12.78
C ARG A 49 8.29 -11.82 -14.14
N ASN A 50 8.37 -13.14 -14.31
CA ASN A 50 8.19 -13.83 -15.58
C ASN A 50 7.00 -14.79 -15.58
N GLY A 51 6.26 -14.88 -14.48
CA GLY A 51 5.15 -15.80 -14.28
C GLY A 51 3.86 -15.11 -13.90
N ILE A 52 3.07 -15.79 -13.08
CA ILE A 52 1.73 -15.38 -12.65
C ILE A 52 1.62 -15.18 -11.13
N ALA A 53 2.70 -15.33 -10.36
CA ALA A 53 2.69 -15.13 -8.91
C ALA A 53 2.43 -13.66 -8.56
N GLY A 54 1.55 -13.40 -7.59
CA GLY A 54 1.21 -12.04 -7.13
C GLY A 54 1.48 -11.79 -5.65
N SER A 55 1.55 -12.86 -4.83
CA SER A 55 1.84 -12.78 -3.40
C SER A 55 2.86 -13.83 -3.00
N VAL A 56 3.71 -13.53 -2.01
CA VAL A 56 4.75 -14.44 -1.49
C VAL A 56 4.74 -14.46 0.03
N GLU A 57 4.94 -15.65 0.60
CA GLU A 57 5.02 -15.86 2.04
C GLU A 57 6.48 -16.03 2.47
N VAL A 58 6.98 -15.11 3.30
CA VAL A 58 8.36 -15.11 3.75
C VAL A 58 8.51 -15.69 5.16
N MET A 59 9.54 -16.53 5.36
CA MET A 59 9.85 -17.21 6.63
C MET A 59 11.00 -16.50 7.36
N PRO A 60 10.71 -15.65 8.38
CA PRO A 60 11.74 -14.87 9.07
C PRO A 60 12.76 -15.71 9.88
N VAL A 61 12.40 -16.93 10.25
CA VAL A 61 13.24 -17.85 11.03
C VAL A 61 14.33 -18.54 10.20
N CYS A 62 14.26 -18.45 8.90
CA CYS A 62 15.13 -19.19 7.99
C CYS A 62 16.42 -18.42 7.67
N ALA A 63 17.51 -19.16 7.41
CA ALA A 63 18.85 -18.59 7.21
C ALA A 63 18.96 -17.68 5.97
N TRP A 64 18.17 -17.93 4.92
CA TRP A 64 18.15 -17.15 3.69
C TRP A 64 17.19 -15.94 3.72
N PHE A 65 16.59 -15.66 4.89
CA PHE A 65 15.73 -14.48 5.07
C PHE A 65 16.41 -13.14 4.72
N PRO A 66 17.70 -12.87 5.07
CA PRO A 66 18.36 -11.62 4.67
C PRO A 66 18.45 -11.42 3.15
N GLU A 67 18.65 -12.50 2.39
CA GLU A 67 18.62 -12.45 0.92
C GLU A 67 17.21 -12.19 0.40
N ALA A 68 16.20 -12.88 0.95
CA ALA A 68 14.79 -12.64 0.63
C ALA A 68 14.42 -11.16 0.84
N VAL A 69 14.84 -10.55 1.95
CA VAL A 69 14.66 -9.12 2.23
C VAL A 69 15.23 -8.24 1.11
N LYS A 70 16.47 -8.51 0.66
CA LYS A 70 17.11 -7.75 -0.43
C LYS A 70 16.30 -7.88 -1.71
N MET A 71 15.96 -9.12 -2.09
CA MET A 71 15.20 -9.38 -3.32
C MET A 71 13.80 -8.77 -3.29
N LEU A 72 13.10 -8.80 -2.14
CA LEU A 72 11.79 -8.17 -1.99
C LEU A 72 11.85 -6.65 -2.10
N ARG A 73 12.86 -6.00 -1.55
CA ARG A 73 13.08 -4.56 -1.70
C ARG A 73 13.33 -4.15 -3.16
N GLU A 74 13.97 -5.00 -3.95
CA GLU A 74 14.19 -4.81 -5.38
C GLU A 74 12.91 -5.08 -6.22
N ASN A 75 11.88 -5.69 -5.61
CA ASN A 75 10.60 -6.04 -6.23
C ASN A 75 9.41 -5.49 -5.42
N PRO A 76 9.29 -4.17 -5.27
CA PRO A 76 8.30 -3.55 -4.37
C PRO A 76 6.84 -3.75 -4.82
N GLY A 77 6.61 -4.29 -6.02
CA GLY A 77 5.28 -4.65 -6.52
C GLY A 77 4.78 -6.03 -6.11
N LEU A 78 5.66 -6.88 -5.56
CA LEU A 78 5.28 -8.18 -5.04
C LEU A 78 4.67 -8.01 -3.64
N ASP A 79 3.44 -8.50 -3.46
CA ASP A 79 2.78 -8.52 -2.16
C ASP A 79 3.41 -9.57 -1.26
N VAL A 80 3.57 -9.27 0.04
CA VAL A 80 4.30 -10.13 0.98
C VAL A 80 3.46 -10.43 2.21
N GLY A 81 3.38 -11.72 2.56
CA GLY A 81 2.90 -12.21 3.85
C GLY A 81 4.04 -12.66 4.75
N VAL A 82 3.82 -12.64 6.06
CA VAL A 82 4.69 -13.30 7.03
C VAL A 82 4.20 -14.73 7.21
N HIS A 83 5.03 -15.70 6.81
CA HIS A 83 4.74 -17.13 6.98
C HIS A 83 5.14 -17.57 8.39
N LEU A 84 4.22 -17.41 9.34
CA LEU A 84 4.43 -17.74 10.76
C LEU A 84 4.77 -19.22 10.90
N THR A 85 5.92 -19.51 11.47
CA THR A 85 6.54 -20.82 11.44
C THR A 85 6.78 -21.34 12.85
N LEU A 86 6.34 -22.59 13.10
CA LEU A 86 6.56 -23.35 14.35
C LEU A 86 7.08 -24.76 14.08
N THR A 87 7.44 -25.07 12.84
CA THR A 87 7.93 -26.40 12.43
C THR A 87 9.18 -26.27 11.58
N SER A 88 10.01 -27.33 11.54
CA SER A 88 11.25 -27.39 10.77
C SER A 88 11.41 -28.83 10.21
N GLU A 89 10.74 -29.10 9.09
CA GLU A 89 10.44 -30.43 8.57
C GLU A 89 11.62 -31.15 7.88
N TRP A 90 12.56 -30.40 7.31
CA TRP A 90 13.61 -31.00 6.46
C TRP A 90 14.65 -31.77 7.25
N GLU A 91 15.18 -32.87 6.69
CA GLU A 91 16.19 -33.71 7.34
C GLU A 91 17.54 -32.98 7.52
N ASN A 92 18.01 -32.34 6.46
CA ASN A 92 19.35 -31.76 6.40
C ASN A 92 19.39 -30.25 6.69
N VAL A 93 18.23 -29.60 6.80
CA VAL A 93 18.09 -28.16 7.01
C VAL A 93 17.14 -27.91 8.17
N LYS A 94 17.66 -27.30 9.24
CA LYS A 94 16.87 -27.00 10.44
C LYS A 94 16.93 -25.52 10.76
N TRP A 95 15.81 -24.98 11.23
CA TRP A 95 15.75 -23.63 11.79
C TRP A 95 15.19 -23.64 13.19
N ARG A 96 15.51 -22.57 13.91
CA ARG A 96 15.22 -22.37 15.32
C ARG A 96 14.32 -21.18 15.52
N PRO A 97 13.61 -21.10 16.66
CA PRO A 97 12.91 -19.89 17.05
C PRO A 97 13.83 -18.67 17.10
N LEU A 98 13.24 -17.50 16.88
CA LEU A 98 13.89 -16.21 17.12
C LEU A 98 13.95 -15.85 18.62
N THR A 99 13.14 -16.53 19.43
CA THR A 99 12.99 -16.25 20.87
C THR A 99 13.27 -17.50 21.72
N HIS A 100 13.34 -17.29 23.04
CA HIS A 100 13.45 -18.42 23.96
C HIS A 100 12.06 -19.00 24.23
N CYS A 101 11.72 -20.11 23.57
CA CYS A 101 10.43 -20.79 23.66
C CYS A 101 10.57 -22.32 23.77
N PRO A 102 11.01 -22.83 24.94
CA PRO A 102 11.32 -24.25 25.13
C PRO A 102 10.15 -25.19 24.91
N SER A 103 8.88 -24.71 24.96
CA SER A 103 7.72 -25.56 24.67
C SER A 103 7.48 -25.82 23.18
N LEU A 104 8.20 -25.13 22.29
CA LEU A 104 8.03 -25.21 20.83
C LEU A 104 9.17 -25.98 20.15
N VAL A 105 10.16 -26.46 20.89
CA VAL A 105 11.38 -27.03 20.31
C VAL A 105 11.65 -28.44 20.82
N ASP A 106 12.41 -29.17 20.01
CA ASP A 106 12.99 -30.46 20.36
C ASP A 106 14.16 -30.30 21.35
N ARG A 107 14.77 -31.43 21.75
CA ARG A 107 15.94 -31.47 22.66
C ARG A 107 17.17 -30.75 22.12
N ASP A 108 17.26 -30.56 20.80
CA ASP A 108 18.39 -29.92 20.13
C ASP A 108 18.14 -28.42 19.90
N GLY A 109 16.95 -27.91 20.31
CA GLY A 109 16.54 -26.51 20.23
C GLY A 109 16.04 -26.10 18.83
N ASN A 110 15.71 -27.03 17.97
CA ASN A 110 15.04 -26.76 16.69
C ASN A 110 13.53 -26.87 16.89
N PHE A 111 12.74 -26.19 16.05
CA PHE A 111 11.30 -26.47 16.00
C PHE A 111 11.05 -27.96 15.71
N TYR A 112 9.95 -28.48 16.24
CA TYR A 112 9.49 -29.83 15.88
C TYR A 112 9.34 -29.98 14.36
N PRO A 113 9.66 -31.15 13.78
CA PRO A 113 9.59 -31.31 12.32
C PRO A 113 8.17 -31.23 11.76
N MET A 114 7.16 -31.61 12.53
CA MET A 114 5.80 -31.72 12.02
C MET A 114 4.78 -30.96 12.87
N MET A 115 3.72 -30.46 12.23
CA MET A 115 2.57 -29.92 12.95
C MET A 115 1.67 -31.03 13.48
N ASN A 116 1.39 -32.04 12.67
CA ASN A 116 0.56 -33.18 13.02
C ASN A 116 1.43 -34.42 13.24
N ALA A 117 0.91 -35.42 13.96
CA ALA A 117 1.56 -36.71 14.13
C ALA A 117 1.95 -37.31 12.77
N HIS A 118 3.19 -37.76 12.66
CA HIS A 118 3.74 -38.38 11.44
C HIS A 118 4.45 -39.69 11.77
N LYS A 119 4.21 -40.75 10.98
CA LYS A 119 4.71 -42.09 11.28
C LYS A 119 6.24 -42.19 11.32
N ALA A 120 6.93 -41.37 10.52
CA ALA A 120 8.39 -41.33 10.50
C ALA A 120 8.99 -40.52 11.65
N TYR A 121 8.22 -39.69 12.31
CA TYR A 121 8.65 -38.76 13.38
C TYR A 121 7.77 -38.92 14.63
N PRO A 122 7.68 -40.10 15.25
CA PRO A 122 6.79 -40.36 16.38
C PRO A 122 7.15 -39.48 17.58
N GLY A 123 6.16 -38.80 18.18
CA GLY A 123 6.36 -37.87 19.30
C GLY A 123 7.02 -36.54 18.95
N GLN A 124 7.29 -36.28 17.65
CA GLN A 124 8.01 -35.10 17.17
C GLN A 124 7.10 -34.15 16.37
N SER A 125 5.89 -33.94 16.85
CA SER A 125 4.98 -32.95 16.28
C SER A 125 4.47 -31.99 17.33
N VAL A 126 4.13 -30.77 16.91
CA VAL A 126 3.56 -29.74 17.79
C VAL A 126 2.29 -30.27 18.47
N LYS A 127 1.42 -30.95 17.73
CA LYS A 127 0.15 -31.48 18.27
C LYS A 127 0.30 -32.67 19.23
N GLU A 128 1.34 -33.48 19.09
CA GLU A 128 1.63 -34.53 20.08
C GLU A 128 2.16 -33.95 21.40
N ASN A 129 2.70 -32.75 21.38
CA ASN A 129 3.28 -32.06 22.55
C ASN A 129 2.42 -30.91 23.09
N LEU A 130 1.13 -30.84 22.72
CA LEU A 130 0.20 -29.76 23.13
C LEU A 130 0.08 -29.59 24.64
N SER A 131 0.19 -30.67 25.45
CA SER A 131 0.10 -30.60 26.90
C SER A 131 1.22 -29.78 27.56
N GLY A 132 2.36 -29.69 26.89
CA GLY A 132 3.51 -28.88 27.32
C GLY A 132 3.57 -27.49 26.68
N LEU A 133 2.75 -27.21 25.68
CA LEU A 133 2.77 -25.98 24.91
C LEU A 133 2.28 -24.79 25.74
N LYS A 134 3.01 -23.70 25.67
CA LYS A 134 2.65 -22.44 26.33
C LYS A 134 2.25 -21.39 25.28
N LEU A 135 0.99 -20.97 25.30
CA LEU A 135 0.49 -19.96 24.36
C LEU A 135 1.26 -18.64 24.42
N ALA A 136 1.79 -18.27 25.58
CA ALA A 136 2.65 -17.09 25.73
C ALA A 136 3.98 -17.21 24.95
N GLU A 137 4.54 -18.41 24.83
CA GLU A 137 5.76 -18.65 24.03
C GLU A 137 5.42 -18.61 22.52
N VAL A 138 4.25 -19.11 22.12
CA VAL A 138 3.75 -18.96 20.74
C VAL A 138 3.56 -17.48 20.39
N GLU A 139 2.93 -16.71 21.28
CA GLU A 139 2.75 -15.26 21.08
C GLU A 139 4.09 -14.53 20.97
N GLN A 140 5.02 -14.80 21.87
CA GLN A 140 6.35 -14.19 21.87
C GLN A 140 7.09 -14.47 20.55
N GLU A 141 7.04 -15.70 20.07
CA GLU A 141 7.70 -16.11 18.84
C GLU A 141 7.04 -15.48 17.61
N PHE A 142 5.72 -15.51 17.52
CA PHE A 142 5.00 -14.89 16.41
C PHE A 142 5.24 -13.38 16.34
N ARG A 143 5.27 -12.68 17.50
CA ARG A 143 5.62 -11.26 17.53
C ARG A 143 7.03 -11.01 17.00
N ALA A 144 8.00 -11.81 17.38
CA ALA A 144 9.38 -11.66 16.92
C ALA A 144 9.48 -11.87 15.40
N GLN A 145 8.79 -12.87 14.83
CA GLN A 145 8.76 -13.11 13.40
C GLN A 145 8.08 -11.95 12.64
N ILE A 146 6.92 -11.48 13.12
CA ILE A 146 6.20 -10.35 12.53
C ILE A 146 7.07 -9.08 12.57
N GLU A 147 7.63 -8.75 13.72
CA GLU A 147 8.43 -7.53 13.90
C GLU A 147 9.72 -7.55 13.09
N LEU A 148 10.38 -8.72 12.97
CA LEU A 148 11.56 -8.86 12.12
C LEU A 148 11.21 -8.62 10.65
N ALA A 149 10.13 -9.22 10.15
CA ALA A 149 9.67 -8.99 8.79
C ALA A 149 9.29 -7.53 8.55
N LEU A 150 8.47 -6.93 9.43
CA LEU A 150 8.02 -5.54 9.31
C LEU A 150 9.16 -4.51 9.39
N ARG A 151 10.23 -4.83 10.10
CA ARG A 151 11.43 -3.97 10.19
C ARG A 151 12.16 -3.87 8.86
N HIS A 152 12.14 -4.92 8.06
CA HIS A 152 12.97 -5.03 6.87
C HIS A 152 12.20 -5.00 5.56
N ILE A 153 10.92 -5.37 5.56
CA ILE A 153 10.09 -5.55 4.36
C ILE A 153 8.87 -4.62 4.45
N PRO A 154 8.91 -3.46 3.79
CA PRO A 154 7.82 -2.48 3.87
C PRO A 154 6.51 -2.96 3.23
N GLN A 155 6.52 -3.89 2.29
CA GLN A 155 5.34 -4.40 1.60
C GLN A 155 4.59 -5.54 2.31
N VAL A 156 4.91 -5.87 3.57
CA VAL A 156 4.15 -6.88 4.34
C VAL A 156 2.71 -6.42 4.59
N THR A 157 1.73 -7.26 4.22
CA THR A 157 0.29 -6.95 4.27
C THR A 157 -0.52 -7.92 5.11
N HIS A 158 -0.04 -9.16 5.27
CA HIS A 158 -0.82 -10.23 5.87
C HIS A 158 0.04 -11.26 6.59
N LEU A 159 -0.64 -12.12 7.36
CA LEU A 159 -0.08 -13.27 8.08
C LEU A 159 -0.67 -14.54 7.51
N THR A 160 0.19 -15.54 7.33
CA THR A 160 -0.18 -16.92 7.00
C THR A 160 0.56 -17.90 7.90
N GLY A 161 0.27 -19.18 7.84
CA GLY A 161 0.91 -20.20 8.71
C GLY A 161 1.58 -21.31 7.94
N HIS A 162 2.89 -21.45 8.11
CA HIS A 162 3.65 -22.60 7.63
C HIS A 162 3.09 -23.89 8.25
N MET A 163 2.79 -24.88 7.41
CA MET A 163 2.20 -26.16 7.82
C MET A 163 0.96 -26.02 8.75
N GLY A 164 0.23 -24.89 8.66
CA GLY A 164 -0.96 -24.64 9.48
C GLY A 164 -0.67 -24.10 10.88
N ALA A 165 0.49 -23.48 11.10
CA ALA A 165 0.90 -22.93 12.39
C ALA A 165 -0.04 -21.86 12.98
N THR A 166 -0.88 -21.23 12.16
CA THR A 166 -1.81 -20.16 12.58
C THR A 166 -3.15 -20.66 13.08
N GLY A 167 -3.48 -21.94 12.88
CA GLY A 167 -4.83 -22.46 13.16
C GLY A 167 -4.87 -23.86 13.79
N PHE A 168 -3.78 -24.32 14.40
CA PHE A 168 -3.73 -25.69 14.94
C PHE A 168 -4.52 -25.87 16.25
N THR A 169 -4.84 -24.77 16.96
CA THR A 169 -5.85 -24.74 18.04
C THR A 169 -6.71 -23.46 17.92
N PRO A 170 -7.92 -23.44 18.49
CA PRO A 170 -8.76 -22.24 18.53
C PRO A 170 -8.06 -21.04 19.18
N GLU A 171 -7.32 -21.25 20.27
CA GLU A 171 -6.62 -20.20 21.01
C GLU A 171 -5.51 -19.57 20.17
N VAL A 172 -4.78 -20.37 19.40
CA VAL A 172 -3.74 -19.87 18.47
C VAL A 172 -4.38 -19.10 17.31
N ASN A 173 -5.51 -19.55 16.79
CA ASN A 173 -6.24 -18.83 15.75
C ASN A 173 -6.69 -17.44 16.23
N GLU A 174 -7.30 -17.35 17.42
CA GLU A 174 -7.67 -16.06 18.01
C GLU A 174 -6.46 -15.18 18.34
N LEU A 175 -5.35 -15.77 18.78
CA LEU A 175 -4.09 -15.06 18.96
C LEU A 175 -3.61 -14.43 17.64
N VAL A 176 -3.60 -15.18 16.55
CA VAL A 176 -3.14 -14.67 15.24
C VAL A 176 -4.05 -13.56 14.73
N LYS A 177 -5.38 -13.68 14.87
CA LYS A 177 -6.33 -12.60 14.53
C LYS A 177 -6.04 -11.33 15.33
N ARG A 178 -5.79 -11.46 16.64
CA ARG A 178 -5.43 -10.34 17.51
C ARG A 178 -4.12 -9.70 17.08
N LEU A 179 -3.08 -10.49 16.82
CA LEU A 179 -1.79 -9.98 16.33
C LEU A 179 -1.95 -9.29 14.97
N ALA A 180 -2.67 -9.88 14.03
CA ALA A 180 -2.95 -9.24 12.74
C ALA A 180 -3.61 -7.87 12.92
N ALA A 181 -4.64 -7.77 13.78
CA ALA A 181 -5.32 -6.50 14.06
C ALA A 181 -4.39 -5.49 14.75
N GLU A 182 -3.52 -5.94 15.68
CA GLU A 182 -2.57 -5.09 16.40
C GLU A 182 -1.52 -4.48 15.47
N TYR A 183 -0.96 -5.30 14.57
CA TYR A 183 0.03 -4.84 13.59
C TYR A 183 -0.57 -4.23 12.31
N GLY A 184 -1.90 -4.14 12.20
CA GLY A 184 -2.58 -3.60 11.01
C GLY A 184 -2.48 -4.49 9.77
N LEU A 185 -2.30 -5.79 9.97
CA LEU A 185 -2.19 -6.83 8.93
C LEU A 185 -3.53 -7.56 8.77
N SER A 186 -3.68 -8.29 7.66
CA SER A 186 -4.76 -9.26 7.46
C SER A 186 -4.29 -10.64 7.92
N SER A 187 -5.19 -11.50 8.41
CA SER A 187 -4.88 -12.90 8.68
C SER A 187 -5.53 -13.76 7.59
N ILE A 188 -4.73 -14.47 6.83
CA ILE A 188 -5.20 -15.37 5.77
C ILE A 188 -4.94 -16.80 6.21
N ASP A 189 -5.95 -17.44 6.76
CA ASP A 189 -5.88 -18.84 7.17
C ASP A 189 -6.88 -19.70 6.41
N ARG A 190 -6.51 -20.96 6.17
CA ARG A 190 -7.32 -21.94 5.44
C ARG A 190 -8.63 -22.27 6.18
N ALA A 191 -8.64 -22.14 7.51
CA ALA A 191 -9.76 -22.55 8.36
C ALA A 191 -10.83 -21.47 8.58
N GLY A 192 -10.51 -20.17 8.43
CA GLY A 192 -11.44 -19.08 8.78
C GLY A 192 -11.63 -17.99 7.73
N SER A 193 -10.77 -17.92 6.73
CA SER A 193 -10.71 -16.79 5.80
C SER A 193 -11.75 -16.81 4.68
N ALA A 194 -12.36 -17.94 4.39
CA ALA A 194 -13.37 -18.04 3.34
C ALA A 194 -14.65 -17.22 3.66
N GLU A 195 -14.95 -17.00 4.93
CA GLU A 195 -16.10 -16.19 5.36
C GLU A 195 -15.80 -14.68 5.39
N ASP A 196 -14.55 -14.33 5.76
CA ASP A 196 -14.17 -12.92 5.94
C ASP A 196 -13.83 -12.22 4.61
N TYR A 197 -13.27 -12.95 3.61
CA TYR A 197 -12.78 -12.34 2.36
C TYR A 197 -13.50 -12.81 1.11
N SER A 198 -14.50 -13.68 1.24
CA SER A 198 -15.33 -14.19 0.13
C SER A 198 -14.51 -14.78 -1.02
N PHE A 199 -13.48 -15.55 -0.72
CA PHE A 199 -12.70 -16.28 -1.71
C PHE A 199 -12.70 -17.80 -1.47
N GLN A 200 -12.38 -18.56 -2.52
CA GLN A 200 -12.30 -20.01 -2.49
C GLN A 200 -10.85 -20.47 -2.72
N TYR A 201 -10.34 -21.33 -1.83
CA TYR A 201 -9.10 -22.05 -2.12
C TYR A 201 -9.30 -23.05 -3.25
N VAL A 202 -8.36 -23.06 -4.19
CA VAL A 202 -8.31 -23.99 -5.30
C VAL A 202 -6.95 -24.67 -5.37
N GLY A 203 -6.92 -25.89 -5.86
CA GLY A 203 -5.70 -26.67 -6.09
C GLY A 203 -5.67 -27.23 -7.51
N TYR A 204 -4.94 -28.29 -7.71
CA TYR A 204 -4.90 -29.04 -8.95
C TYR A 204 -6.18 -29.88 -9.12
N ASP A 205 -6.74 -29.87 -10.32
CA ASP A 205 -7.93 -30.66 -10.68
C ASP A 205 -7.50 -31.99 -11.32
N GLY A 206 -6.69 -32.78 -10.61
CA GLY A 206 -6.18 -34.08 -11.06
C GLY A 206 -4.75 -34.36 -10.63
N PRO A 207 -4.06 -35.30 -11.30
CA PRO A 207 -2.66 -35.61 -11.04
C PRO A 207 -1.76 -34.37 -11.19
N HIS A 208 -0.68 -34.31 -10.39
CA HIS A 208 0.26 -33.19 -10.37
C HIS A 208 1.68 -33.60 -9.96
N GLY A 209 2.06 -34.85 -10.19
CA GLY A 209 3.40 -35.38 -9.91
C GLY A 209 4.47 -34.95 -10.91
N THR A 210 4.07 -34.65 -12.15
CA THR A 210 4.96 -34.17 -13.20
C THR A 210 4.56 -32.79 -13.68
N LEU A 211 5.47 -32.09 -14.39
CA LEU A 211 5.14 -30.75 -14.95
C LEU A 211 3.92 -30.79 -15.88
N GLU A 212 3.83 -31.79 -16.75
CA GLU A 212 2.71 -31.91 -17.70
C GLU A 212 1.38 -32.19 -16.96
N GLU A 213 1.41 -33.01 -15.93
CA GLU A 213 0.24 -33.24 -15.07
C GLU A 213 -0.14 -31.97 -14.30
N LYS A 214 0.85 -31.25 -13.72
CA LYS A 214 0.60 -29.95 -13.05
C LYS A 214 -0.07 -28.96 -14.00
N LYS A 215 0.44 -28.81 -15.24
CA LYS A 215 -0.17 -27.93 -16.26
C LYS A 215 -1.59 -28.35 -16.60
N ALA A 216 -1.81 -29.60 -16.94
CA ALA A 216 -3.13 -30.11 -17.32
C ALA A 216 -4.16 -29.90 -16.19
N SER A 217 -3.78 -30.28 -14.98
CA SER A 217 -4.63 -30.18 -13.79
C SER A 217 -4.92 -28.72 -13.39
N PHE A 218 -3.92 -27.83 -13.42
CA PHE A 218 -4.12 -26.41 -13.13
C PHE A 218 -4.96 -25.71 -14.21
N ILE A 219 -4.76 -26.01 -15.48
CA ILE A 219 -5.62 -25.55 -16.58
C ILE A 219 -7.05 -26.05 -16.38
N GLY A 220 -7.24 -27.28 -15.91
CA GLY A 220 -8.55 -27.81 -15.52
C GLY A 220 -9.22 -26.93 -14.45
N THR A 221 -8.47 -26.56 -13.41
CA THR A 221 -8.92 -25.65 -12.37
C THR A 221 -9.31 -24.27 -12.94
N LEU A 222 -8.43 -23.66 -13.76
CA LEU A 222 -8.70 -22.36 -14.38
C LEU A 222 -9.98 -22.37 -15.23
N LYS A 223 -10.23 -23.47 -15.96
CA LYS A 223 -11.44 -23.64 -16.79
C LYS A 223 -12.74 -23.76 -16.00
N LYS A 224 -12.67 -24.20 -14.73
CA LYS A 224 -13.83 -24.32 -13.82
C LYS A 224 -14.15 -23.04 -13.05
N MET A 225 -13.28 -22.04 -13.07
CA MET A 225 -13.52 -20.76 -12.37
C MET A 225 -14.73 -20.03 -12.94
N GLU A 226 -15.59 -19.51 -12.07
CA GLU A 226 -16.82 -18.82 -12.39
C GLU A 226 -16.64 -17.29 -12.31
N LYS A 227 -17.32 -16.57 -13.21
CA LYS A 227 -17.35 -15.09 -13.18
C LYS A 227 -17.95 -14.58 -11.89
N GLY A 228 -17.38 -13.48 -11.37
CA GLY A 228 -17.83 -12.85 -10.14
C GLY A 228 -17.36 -13.54 -8.86
N ARG A 229 -16.46 -14.51 -8.96
CA ARG A 229 -15.85 -15.18 -7.81
C ARG A 229 -14.37 -14.91 -7.71
N ARG A 230 -13.86 -15.03 -6.48
CA ARG A 230 -12.45 -14.89 -6.10
C ARG A 230 -11.87 -16.24 -5.74
N TYR A 231 -10.66 -16.49 -6.18
CA TYR A 231 -9.95 -17.74 -5.96
C TYR A 231 -8.54 -17.46 -5.44
N LEU A 232 -8.02 -18.40 -4.64
CA LEU A 232 -6.64 -18.42 -4.18
C LEU A 232 -6.04 -19.78 -4.46
N PHE A 233 -4.99 -19.79 -5.27
CA PHE A 233 -4.10 -20.93 -5.48
C PHE A 233 -2.80 -20.69 -4.75
N LEU A 234 -2.23 -21.72 -4.11
CA LEU A 234 -0.93 -21.64 -3.45
C LEU A 234 -0.06 -22.83 -3.83
N ASP A 235 1.24 -22.58 -3.98
CA ASP A 235 2.25 -23.63 -4.15
C ASP A 235 3.65 -23.11 -3.78
N HIS A 236 4.70 -23.98 -3.91
CA HIS A 236 6.05 -23.76 -3.39
C HIS A 236 7.08 -23.85 -4.52
N PRO A 237 7.45 -22.75 -5.20
CA PRO A 237 8.45 -22.79 -6.26
C PRO A 237 9.87 -22.87 -5.69
N ALA A 238 10.73 -23.67 -6.35
CA ALA A 238 12.18 -23.64 -6.21
C ALA A 238 12.84 -24.18 -7.49
N TYR A 239 14.12 -23.92 -7.67
CA TYR A 239 14.90 -24.56 -8.73
C TYR A 239 15.46 -25.91 -8.28
N ASP A 240 15.49 -26.89 -9.17
CA ASP A 240 16.15 -28.20 -8.95
C ASP A 240 17.65 -28.01 -9.17
N ASP A 241 18.36 -27.71 -8.10
CA ASP A 241 19.80 -27.48 -8.08
C ASP A 241 20.48 -28.24 -6.94
N ALA A 242 21.79 -28.04 -6.80
CA ALA A 242 22.60 -28.73 -5.79
C ALA A 242 22.15 -28.43 -4.35
N GLU A 243 21.61 -27.24 -4.07
CA GLU A 243 21.07 -26.89 -2.75
C GLU A 243 19.77 -27.67 -2.50
N MET A 244 18.79 -27.54 -3.41
CA MET A 244 17.48 -28.16 -3.25
C MET A 244 17.51 -29.67 -3.28
N SER A 245 18.49 -30.31 -3.95
CA SER A 245 18.67 -31.76 -3.91
C SER A 245 18.97 -32.31 -2.51
N THR A 246 19.38 -31.47 -1.56
CA THR A 246 19.61 -31.84 -0.16
C THR A 246 18.39 -31.62 0.75
N VAL A 247 17.33 -31.01 0.22
CA VAL A 247 16.10 -30.65 0.97
C VAL A 247 15.06 -31.75 0.76
N PHE A 248 14.74 -32.48 1.83
CA PHE A 248 13.71 -33.52 1.82
C PHE A 248 13.30 -33.89 3.25
N HIS A 249 12.21 -34.60 3.39
CA HIS A 249 11.84 -35.36 4.59
C HIS A 249 11.27 -36.74 4.18
N VAL A 250 11.18 -37.66 5.15
CA VAL A 250 10.63 -39.00 4.88
C VAL A 250 9.20 -38.91 4.35
N GLY A 251 8.99 -39.42 3.16
CA GLY A 251 7.72 -39.37 2.43
C GLY A 251 7.57 -38.20 1.46
N TYR A 252 8.59 -37.35 1.35
CA TYR A 252 8.68 -36.28 0.35
C TYR A 252 10.16 -36.11 -0.06
N GLU A 253 10.69 -37.13 -0.78
CA GLU A 253 12.09 -37.21 -1.18
C GLU A 253 12.38 -36.50 -2.51
N ASN A 254 11.36 -36.20 -3.31
CA ASN A 254 11.50 -35.59 -4.63
C ASN A 254 11.21 -34.07 -4.62
N VAL A 255 11.46 -33.40 -3.49
CA VAL A 255 11.15 -31.95 -3.27
C VAL A 255 11.71 -31.07 -4.37
N ALA A 256 12.97 -31.27 -4.77
CA ALA A 256 13.62 -30.41 -5.76
C ALA A 256 12.90 -30.46 -7.12
N ALA A 257 12.67 -31.67 -7.66
CA ALA A 257 11.98 -31.85 -8.94
C ALA A 257 10.52 -31.39 -8.89
N ASP A 258 9.82 -31.62 -7.77
CA ASP A 258 8.43 -31.16 -7.58
C ASP A 258 8.31 -29.64 -7.57
N ARG A 259 9.17 -28.94 -6.81
CA ARG A 259 9.21 -27.47 -6.73
C ARG A 259 9.70 -26.81 -8.02
N GLN A 260 10.62 -27.46 -8.78
CA GLN A 260 10.97 -27.04 -10.14
C GLN A 260 9.73 -27.09 -11.06
N GLY A 261 8.96 -28.18 -10.99
CA GLY A 261 7.71 -28.30 -11.73
C GLY A 261 6.71 -27.19 -11.43
N VAL A 262 6.64 -26.71 -10.18
CA VAL A 262 5.83 -25.55 -9.79
C VAL A 262 6.39 -24.26 -10.41
N THR A 263 7.70 -24.07 -10.36
CA THR A 263 8.38 -22.91 -10.97
C THR A 263 8.05 -22.81 -12.46
N ASP A 264 8.15 -23.91 -13.18
CA ASP A 264 7.90 -23.96 -14.62
C ASP A 264 6.40 -23.83 -14.96
N LEU A 265 5.51 -24.41 -14.14
CA LEU A 265 4.07 -24.22 -14.23
C LEU A 265 3.69 -22.73 -14.16
N LEU A 266 4.16 -22.04 -13.14
CA LEU A 266 3.80 -20.63 -12.89
C LEU A 266 4.35 -19.68 -13.97
N LYS A 267 5.37 -20.09 -14.70
CA LYS A 267 5.96 -19.37 -15.84
C LYS A 267 5.41 -19.80 -17.20
N SER A 268 4.62 -20.87 -17.27
CA SER A 268 4.13 -21.47 -18.51
C SER A 268 3.30 -20.51 -19.36
N GLU A 269 3.68 -20.34 -20.62
CA GLU A 269 2.89 -19.55 -21.57
C GLU A 269 1.53 -20.16 -21.86
N GLU A 270 1.40 -21.49 -21.81
CA GLU A 270 0.12 -22.18 -21.96
C GLU A 270 -0.86 -21.77 -20.85
N VAL A 271 -0.42 -21.77 -19.60
CA VAL A 271 -1.21 -21.32 -18.45
C VAL A 271 -1.59 -19.83 -18.60
N LYS A 272 -0.64 -18.97 -18.96
CA LYS A 272 -0.89 -17.55 -19.20
C LYS A 272 -1.89 -17.32 -20.32
N ASN A 273 -1.86 -18.12 -21.38
CA ASN A 273 -2.83 -18.05 -22.47
C ASN A 273 -4.25 -18.35 -21.98
N VAL A 274 -4.43 -19.43 -21.21
CA VAL A 274 -5.75 -19.78 -20.64
C VAL A 274 -6.27 -18.67 -19.73
N ILE A 275 -5.41 -18.06 -18.91
CA ILE A 275 -5.78 -16.92 -18.05
C ILE A 275 -6.28 -15.75 -18.90
N ARG A 276 -5.55 -15.40 -20.00
CA ARG A 276 -5.94 -14.33 -20.92
C ARG A 276 -7.26 -14.64 -21.65
N GLU A 277 -7.39 -15.82 -22.21
CA GLU A 277 -8.59 -16.27 -22.96
C GLU A 277 -9.85 -16.30 -22.11
N ARG A 278 -9.71 -16.70 -20.86
CA ARG A 278 -10.82 -16.72 -19.89
C ARG A 278 -11.12 -15.38 -19.26
N GLY A 279 -10.27 -14.37 -19.48
CA GLY A 279 -10.38 -13.07 -18.83
C GLY A 279 -10.25 -13.13 -17.31
N ILE A 280 -9.41 -14.06 -16.79
CA ILE A 280 -9.12 -14.19 -15.36
C ILE A 280 -8.23 -13.01 -14.97
N LYS A 281 -8.67 -12.25 -13.96
CA LYS A 281 -7.91 -11.13 -13.41
C LYS A 281 -6.99 -11.64 -12.31
N LEU A 282 -5.67 -11.54 -12.53
CA LEU A 282 -4.70 -11.80 -11.47
C LEU A 282 -4.70 -10.63 -10.49
N ILE A 283 -4.83 -10.95 -9.21
CA ILE A 283 -4.78 -10.01 -8.09
C ILE A 283 -3.82 -10.52 -7.01
N ASP A 284 -3.42 -9.64 -6.11
CA ASP A 284 -2.65 -9.99 -4.91
C ASP A 284 -3.58 -10.09 -3.68
N ILE A 285 -3.05 -10.58 -2.55
CA ILE A 285 -3.82 -10.70 -1.29
C ILE A 285 -4.19 -9.32 -0.76
N ASN A 286 -3.35 -8.31 -0.92
CA ASN A 286 -3.70 -6.95 -0.52
C ASN A 286 -4.93 -6.43 -1.28
N ALA A 287 -4.99 -6.65 -2.60
CA ALA A 287 -6.18 -6.32 -3.38
C ALA A 287 -7.41 -7.10 -2.91
N LEU A 288 -7.23 -8.36 -2.49
CA LEU A 288 -8.31 -9.18 -1.93
C LEU A 288 -8.87 -8.60 -0.61
N THR A 289 -8.02 -8.04 0.26
CA THR A 289 -8.38 -7.72 1.66
C THR A 289 -8.61 -6.24 1.94
N LYS A 290 -8.11 -5.33 1.12
CA LYS A 290 -8.02 -3.89 1.42
C LYS A 290 -8.64 -2.95 0.36
N GLN A 291 -9.35 -3.46 -0.63
CA GLN A 291 -10.05 -2.60 -1.60
C GLN A 291 -11.16 -1.80 -0.94
N LEU A 292 -11.41 -0.59 -1.46
CA LEU A 292 -12.62 0.16 -1.11
C LEU A 292 -13.87 -0.61 -1.55
N PRO A 293 -14.96 -0.59 -0.77
CA PRO A 293 -16.20 -1.21 -1.20
C PRO A 293 -16.74 -0.50 -2.45
N ARG A 294 -17.30 -1.28 -3.39
CA ARG A 294 -17.91 -0.78 -4.63
C ARG A 294 -19.43 -0.77 -4.49
N GLN A 295 -20.05 0.22 -5.12
CA GLN A 295 -21.50 0.33 -5.23
C GLN A 295 -21.89 0.78 -6.64
N GLU A 296 -22.96 0.24 -7.19
CA GLU A 296 -23.47 0.68 -8.49
C GLU A 296 -23.83 2.17 -8.45
N ALA A 297 -23.40 2.91 -9.47
CA ALA A 297 -23.73 4.32 -9.60
C ALA A 297 -25.24 4.52 -9.77
N THR A 298 -25.77 5.58 -9.20
CA THR A 298 -27.14 6.00 -9.54
C THR A 298 -27.24 6.30 -11.03
N LYS A 299 -28.42 6.12 -11.65
CA LYS A 299 -28.65 6.45 -13.07
C LYS A 299 -28.21 7.88 -13.41
N LYS A 300 -28.39 8.82 -12.47
CA LYS A 300 -27.96 10.22 -12.63
C LYS A 300 -26.45 10.33 -12.69
N LEU A 301 -25.72 9.68 -11.77
CA LEU A 301 -24.26 9.72 -11.73
C LEU A 301 -23.64 8.97 -12.93
N ALA A 302 -24.15 7.80 -13.29
CA ALA A 302 -23.68 7.06 -14.47
C ALA A 302 -23.77 7.92 -15.75
N LYS A 303 -24.93 8.55 -15.99
CA LYS A 303 -25.10 9.47 -17.13
C LYS A 303 -24.18 10.69 -17.07
N ALA A 304 -23.91 11.21 -15.87
CA ALA A 304 -23.00 12.33 -15.67
C ALA A 304 -21.54 11.93 -15.94
N ALA A 305 -21.15 10.73 -15.50
CA ALA A 305 -19.83 10.17 -15.73
C ALA A 305 -19.57 9.93 -17.24
N ASP A 306 -20.53 9.37 -17.97
CA ASP A 306 -20.42 9.21 -19.42
C ASP A 306 -20.19 10.57 -20.11
N LYS A 307 -21.00 11.59 -19.77
CA LYS A 307 -20.82 12.95 -20.30
C LYS A 307 -19.47 13.57 -19.93
N TYR A 308 -18.99 13.31 -18.73
CA TYR A 308 -17.65 13.75 -18.31
C TYR A 308 -16.57 13.12 -19.18
N ILE A 309 -16.62 11.81 -19.40
CA ILE A 309 -15.65 11.10 -20.25
C ILE A 309 -15.70 11.60 -21.70
N GLU A 310 -16.91 11.79 -22.25
CA GLU A 310 -17.08 12.36 -23.59
C GLU A 310 -16.46 13.78 -23.68
N ALA A 311 -16.70 14.63 -22.68
CA ALA A 311 -16.15 15.99 -22.65
C ALA A 311 -14.62 16.01 -22.51
N VAL A 312 -14.04 15.10 -21.71
CA VAL A 312 -12.59 14.90 -21.61
C VAL A 312 -12.01 14.53 -22.99
N ALA A 313 -12.63 13.58 -23.69
CA ALA A 313 -12.21 13.15 -25.01
C ALA A 313 -12.32 14.29 -26.04
N GLN A 314 -13.44 15.04 -26.06
CA GLN A 314 -13.65 16.20 -26.95
C GLN A 314 -12.62 17.31 -26.69
N ALA A 315 -12.25 17.53 -25.43
CA ALA A 315 -11.21 18.48 -25.03
C ALA A 315 -9.79 17.98 -25.33
N LYS A 316 -9.64 16.76 -25.89
CA LYS A 316 -8.36 16.09 -26.16
C LYS A 316 -7.46 16.03 -24.92
N GLN A 317 -8.06 15.81 -23.75
CA GLN A 317 -7.32 15.63 -22.51
C GLN A 317 -6.91 14.17 -22.34
N ASP A 318 -5.64 13.94 -22.05
CA ASP A 318 -5.08 12.59 -21.82
C ASP A 318 -5.30 12.18 -20.36
N LEU A 319 -6.53 11.79 -20.04
CA LEU A 319 -6.92 11.26 -18.74
C LEU A 319 -6.60 9.76 -18.68
N HIS A 320 -5.80 9.35 -17.70
CA HIS A 320 -5.37 7.96 -17.53
C HIS A 320 -6.33 7.17 -16.62
N SER A 321 -6.80 7.81 -15.55
CA SER A 321 -7.77 7.18 -14.65
C SER A 321 -8.64 8.20 -13.94
N ILE A 322 -9.82 7.74 -13.53
CA ILE A 322 -10.69 8.45 -12.60
C ILE A 322 -11.34 7.44 -11.65
N MET A 323 -11.43 7.79 -10.39
CA MET A 323 -12.21 7.09 -9.38
C MET A 323 -13.04 8.08 -8.56
N VAL A 324 -14.32 7.80 -8.41
CA VAL A 324 -15.26 8.61 -7.63
C VAL A 324 -15.75 7.78 -6.45
N VAL A 325 -15.47 8.28 -5.24
CA VAL A 325 -15.96 7.71 -3.98
C VAL A 325 -17.09 8.58 -3.45
N LYS A 326 -18.21 7.97 -3.08
CA LYS A 326 -19.37 8.61 -2.48
C LYS A 326 -19.83 7.81 -1.26
N ASP A 327 -19.98 8.46 -0.12
CA ASP A 327 -20.40 7.82 1.13
C ASP A 327 -19.52 6.60 1.49
N GLY A 328 -18.20 6.72 1.27
CA GLY A 328 -17.20 5.69 1.57
C GLY A 328 -17.12 4.54 0.58
N LYS A 329 -17.87 4.58 -0.54
CA LYS A 329 -17.89 3.52 -1.55
C LYS A 329 -17.50 4.06 -2.93
N VAL A 330 -16.77 3.28 -3.71
CA VAL A 330 -16.50 3.58 -5.11
C VAL A 330 -17.80 3.44 -5.90
N VAL A 331 -18.25 4.53 -6.52
CA VAL A 331 -19.48 4.59 -7.31
C VAL A 331 -19.22 4.75 -8.80
N PHE A 332 -18.02 5.14 -9.19
CA PHE A 332 -17.57 5.20 -10.57
C PHE A 332 -16.04 5.08 -10.62
N GLU A 333 -15.56 4.28 -11.54
CA GLU A 333 -14.14 4.12 -11.81
C GLU A 333 -13.90 3.81 -13.28
N LYS A 334 -12.81 4.34 -13.85
CA LYS A 334 -12.43 4.06 -15.25
C LYS A 334 -10.93 4.30 -15.45
N TRP A 335 -10.32 3.41 -16.22
CA TRP A 335 -8.95 3.53 -16.72
C TRP A 335 -8.95 3.68 -18.23
N MET A 336 -8.10 4.53 -18.77
CA MET A 336 -8.08 4.94 -20.17
C MET A 336 -6.63 5.18 -20.62
N GLY A 337 -6.39 5.15 -21.93
CA GLY A 337 -5.07 5.42 -22.49
C GLY A 337 -3.99 4.50 -21.90
N SER A 338 -2.97 5.08 -21.28
CA SER A 338 -1.90 4.35 -20.60
C SER A 338 -2.22 3.98 -19.15
N GLY A 339 -3.38 4.39 -18.63
CA GLY A 339 -3.79 4.10 -17.25
C GLY A 339 -4.17 2.65 -17.03
N LYS A 340 -3.69 2.06 -15.94
CA LYS A 340 -4.02 0.69 -15.53
C LYS A 340 -4.40 0.63 -14.05
N GLU A 341 -5.32 -0.27 -13.72
CA GLU A 341 -5.88 -0.40 -12.38
C GLU A 341 -4.83 -0.70 -11.31
N ASN A 342 -3.92 -1.63 -11.59
CA ASN A 342 -2.96 -2.14 -10.62
C ASN A 342 -1.54 -1.57 -10.77
N GLU A 343 -1.33 -0.62 -11.69
CA GLU A 343 -0.01 0.01 -11.86
C GLU A 343 0.05 1.37 -11.16
N PRO A 344 1.07 1.60 -10.31
CA PRO A 344 1.30 2.89 -9.70
C PRO A 344 1.64 3.95 -10.76
N HIS A 345 0.98 5.09 -10.66
CA HIS A 345 1.21 6.27 -11.50
C HIS A 345 2.07 7.30 -10.75
N VAL A 346 2.91 8.04 -11.47
CA VAL A 346 3.66 9.16 -10.88
C VAL A 346 2.70 10.28 -10.48
N LEU A 347 2.78 10.73 -9.23
CA LEU A 347 1.81 11.67 -8.66
C LEU A 347 2.25 13.13 -8.70
N ASN A 348 3.46 13.40 -9.14
CA ASN A 348 4.01 14.75 -9.13
C ASN A 348 3.79 15.42 -7.76
N SER A 349 3.23 16.62 -7.73
CA SER A 349 3.06 17.40 -6.49
C SER A 349 1.96 16.92 -5.55
N VAL A 350 1.12 15.93 -5.90
CA VAL A 350 0.26 15.25 -4.93
C VAL A 350 1.09 14.65 -3.79
N SER A 351 2.35 14.29 -4.05
CA SER A 351 3.33 13.85 -3.05
C SER A 351 3.41 14.76 -1.82
N LYS A 352 3.23 16.08 -2.01
CA LYS A 352 3.30 17.09 -0.94
C LYS A 352 2.29 16.86 0.17
N THR A 353 1.11 16.37 -0.16
CA THR A 353 0.06 16.07 0.82
C THR A 353 0.48 14.94 1.75
N PHE A 354 1.17 13.93 1.24
CA PHE A 354 1.73 12.84 2.04
C PHE A 354 2.90 13.31 2.91
N THR A 355 3.73 14.23 2.41
CA THR A 355 4.78 14.88 3.21
C THR A 355 4.18 15.70 4.35
N SER A 356 3.10 16.45 4.09
CA SER A 356 2.36 17.15 5.14
C SER A 356 1.80 16.20 6.20
N ALA A 357 1.25 15.04 5.78
CA ALA A 357 0.79 14.02 6.72
C ALA A 357 1.93 13.51 7.63
N ALA A 358 3.13 13.29 7.07
CA ALA A 358 4.31 12.90 7.87
C ALA A 358 4.73 13.97 8.88
N VAL A 359 4.70 15.25 8.49
CA VAL A 359 4.99 16.35 9.42
C VAL A 359 3.96 16.40 10.55
N GLY A 360 2.66 16.23 10.24
CA GLY A 360 1.61 16.18 11.25
C GLY A 360 1.77 15.04 12.24
N LEU A 361 2.14 13.86 11.75
CA LEU A 361 2.46 12.71 12.60
C LEU A 361 3.69 12.97 13.48
N ALA A 362 4.76 13.55 12.93
CA ALA A 362 5.97 13.87 13.69
C ALA A 362 5.69 14.93 14.77
N ILE A 363 4.82 15.90 14.51
CA ILE A 363 4.36 16.88 15.50
C ILE A 363 3.54 16.19 16.59
N SER A 364 2.62 15.30 16.25
CA SER A 364 1.81 14.58 17.23
C SER A 364 2.64 13.63 18.11
N GLU A 365 3.78 13.17 17.60
CA GLU A 365 4.78 12.38 18.35
C GLU A 365 5.75 13.26 19.16
N GLY A 366 5.59 14.58 19.17
CA GLY A 366 6.47 15.52 19.88
C GLY A 366 7.88 15.67 19.30
N LYS A 367 8.08 15.25 18.04
CA LYS A 367 9.39 15.29 17.35
C LYS A 367 9.64 16.62 16.62
N LEU A 368 8.59 17.37 16.31
CA LEU A 368 8.62 18.63 15.58
C LEU A 368 7.62 19.62 16.15
N SER A 369 7.86 20.92 15.90
CA SER A 369 6.92 22.00 16.14
C SER A 369 6.83 22.88 14.89
N LEU A 370 5.67 23.50 14.66
CA LEU A 370 5.48 24.48 13.57
C LEU A 370 6.42 25.68 13.66
N THR A 371 6.90 26.00 14.86
CA THR A 371 7.78 27.14 15.15
C THR A 371 9.27 26.81 15.10
N ASP A 372 9.62 25.53 14.95
CA ASP A 372 11.02 25.13 14.88
C ASP A 372 11.73 25.81 13.70
N LYS A 373 12.93 26.28 13.95
CA LYS A 373 13.77 26.97 12.96
C LYS A 373 14.39 25.96 12.00
N VAL A 374 14.23 26.15 10.70
CA VAL A 374 14.77 25.23 9.67
C VAL A 374 16.28 25.08 9.80
N ILE A 375 16.99 26.16 10.10
CA ILE A 375 18.46 26.19 10.26
C ILE A 375 18.95 25.26 11.39
N SER A 376 18.15 25.01 12.43
CA SER A 376 18.56 24.16 13.56
C SER A 376 18.72 22.69 13.17
N PHE A 377 18.10 22.26 12.09
CA PHE A 377 18.20 20.88 11.60
C PHE A 377 19.45 20.62 10.75
N PHE A 378 20.08 21.68 10.20
CA PHE A 378 21.17 21.54 9.25
C PHE A 378 22.35 22.48 9.57
N PRO A 379 22.90 22.47 10.81
CA PRO A 379 23.96 23.40 11.20
C PRO A 379 25.24 23.26 10.37
N ASP A 380 25.49 22.05 9.85
CA ASP A 380 26.64 21.71 9.00
C ASP A 380 26.49 22.13 7.52
N LYS A 381 25.29 22.59 7.11
CA LYS A 381 24.96 22.96 5.71
C LYS A 381 24.65 24.45 5.55
N LEU A 382 24.85 25.26 6.59
CA LEU A 382 24.52 26.69 6.56
C LEU A 382 25.55 27.47 5.72
N PRO A 383 25.13 28.59 5.09
CA PRO A 383 26.06 29.52 4.49
C PRO A 383 26.94 30.19 5.57
N ALA A 384 28.13 30.68 5.16
CA ALA A 384 29.07 31.33 6.09
C ALA A 384 28.44 32.51 6.86
N GLN A 385 27.47 33.18 6.26
CA GLN A 385 26.67 34.20 6.91
C GLN A 385 25.19 33.85 6.77
N VAL A 386 24.55 33.60 7.90
CA VAL A 386 23.10 33.33 7.97
C VAL A 386 22.37 34.67 8.04
N GLY A 387 21.67 35.02 6.96
CA GLY A 387 20.87 36.23 6.91
C GLY A 387 19.65 36.17 7.84
N GLU A 388 19.08 37.36 8.18
CA GLU A 388 17.92 37.48 9.08
C GLU A 388 16.73 36.65 8.60
N HIS A 389 16.40 36.72 7.31
CA HIS A 389 15.24 36.00 6.76
C HIS A 389 15.42 34.48 6.82
N LEU A 390 16.61 33.97 6.49
CA LEU A 390 16.89 32.54 6.64
C LEU A 390 16.82 32.11 8.11
N SER A 391 17.32 32.92 9.04
CA SER A 391 17.26 32.62 10.48
C SER A 391 15.82 32.62 11.04
N ALA A 392 14.91 33.39 10.40
CA ALA A 392 13.50 33.44 10.75
C ALA A 392 12.65 32.30 10.20
N LEU A 393 13.18 31.53 9.21
CA LEU A 393 12.44 30.47 8.52
C LEU A 393 12.05 29.33 9.45
N THR A 394 10.76 28.94 9.44
CA THR A 394 10.20 27.88 10.29
C THR A 394 9.54 26.77 9.48
N ILE A 395 9.21 25.64 10.14
CA ILE A 395 8.42 24.53 9.56
C ILE A 395 7.10 25.04 8.97
N ARG A 396 6.39 25.95 9.69
CA ARG A 396 5.15 26.55 9.18
C ARG A 396 5.35 27.23 7.83
N HIS A 397 6.41 27.99 7.67
CA HIS A 397 6.70 28.70 6.41
C HIS A 397 6.96 27.76 5.24
N LEU A 398 7.61 26.59 5.48
CA LEU A 398 7.78 25.55 4.48
C LEU A 398 6.43 24.93 4.08
N LEU A 399 5.57 24.62 5.07
CA LEU A 399 4.25 24.01 4.85
C LEU A 399 3.32 24.93 4.05
N THR A 400 3.38 26.24 4.27
CA THR A 400 2.48 27.23 3.66
C THR A 400 3.06 27.89 2.41
N MET A 401 4.22 27.45 1.91
CA MET A 401 4.88 28.05 0.75
C MET A 401 5.21 29.55 0.92
N ASN A 402 5.46 29.98 2.17
CA ASN A 402 5.78 31.37 2.54
C ASN A 402 7.24 31.52 2.96
N THR A 403 8.15 30.92 2.22
CA THR A 403 9.58 30.87 2.58
C THR A 403 10.33 32.19 2.40
N GLY A 404 9.73 33.19 1.76
CA GLY A 404 10.38 34.46 1.43
C GLY A 404 11.05 34.49 0.07
N HIS A 405 10.96 33.41 -0.72
CA HIS A 405 11.42 33.40 -2.10
C HIS A 405 10.44 34.14 -3.02
N GLU A 406 10.95 34.91 -3.97
CA GLU A 406 10.15 35.53 -5.03
C GLU A 406 10.00 34.62 -6.26
N LYS A 407 10.90 33.66 -6.43
CA LYS A 407 10.91 32.66 -7.52
C LYS A 407 11.16 31.27 -6.95
N ASP A 408 10.53 30.27 -7.55
CA ASP A 408 10.74 28.86 -7.18
C ASP A 408 12.18 28.42 -7.46
N PRO A 409 12.98 28.08 -6.42
CA PRO A 409 14.36 27.62 -6.57
C PRO A 409 14.47 26.14 -6.99
N SER A 410 13.36 25.45 -7.25
CA SER A 410 13.33 23.99 -7.44
C SER A 410 14.18 23.49 -8.62
N LYS A 411 14.59 24.36 -9.54
CA LYS A 411 15.52 24.01 -10.63
C LYS A 411 16.92 23.61 -10.13
N LEU A 412 17.31 24.04 -8.92
CA LEU A 412 18.60 23.68 -8.32
C LEU A 412 18.78 22.16 -8.17
N ARG A 413 17.68 21.39 -8.04
CA ARG A 413 17.73 19.92 -8.02
C ARG A 413 18.38 19.29 -9.26
N ASN A 414 18.43 20.00 -10.38
CA ASN A 414 18.99 19.50 -11.63
C ASN A 414 20.52 19.73 -11.73
N THR A 415 21.08 20.62 -10.92
CA THR A 415 22.49 21.03 -10.95
C THR A 415 23.22 20.66 -9.66
N GLU A 416 22.52 20.60 -8.54
CA GLU A 416 23.10 20.38 -7.21
C GLU A 416 22.85 18.95 -6.74
N LYS A 417 23.85 18.38 -6.06
CA LYS A 417 23.73 17.03 -5.46
C LYS A 417 23.15 17.10 -4.03
N ASP A 418 23.54 18.12 -3.25
CA ASP A 418 23.04 18.36 -1.89
C ASP A 418 21.94 19.42 -1.93
N TRP A 419 20.68 18.94 -2.00
CA TRP A 419 19.54 19.84 -2.16
C TRP A 419 19.21 20.63 -0.89
N GLU A 420 19.53 20.10 0.30
CA GLU A 420 19.40 20.85 1.56
C GLU A 420 20.34 22.05 1.57
N LYS A 421 21.62 21.82 1.27
CA LYS A 421 22.62 22.87 1.18
C LYS A 421 22.23 23.88 0.09
N ALA A 422 21.85 23.40 -1.09
CA ALA A 422 21.42 24.25 -2.19
C ALA A 422 20.26 25.18 -1.80
N PHE A 423 19.24 24.65 -1.11
CA PHE A 423 18.11 25.45 -0.63
C PHE A 423 18.55 26.50 0.39
N LEU A 424 19.36 26.13 1.37
CA LEU A 424 19.81 27.02 2.46
C LEU A 424 20.74 28.14 1.94
N HIS A 425 21.39 27.94 0.80
CA HIS A 425 22.28 28.92 0.14
C HIS A 425 21.55 29.80 -0.89
N THR A 426 20.23 29.66 -1.06
CA THR A 426 19.46 30.58 -1.90
C THR A 426 19.29 31.94 -1.23
N GLU A 427 18.95 32.95 -2.03
CA GLU A 427 18.53 34.25 -1.50
C GLU A 427 17.10 34.19 -0.95
N PHE A 428 16.89 34.80 0.20
CA PHE A 428 15.58 35.00 0.84
C PHE A 428 15.26 36.50 0.83
N PRO A 429 14.82 37.09 -0.31
CA PRO A 429 14.67 38.52 -0.45
C PRO A 429 13.54 39.11 0.40
N ARG A 430 12.59 38.29 0.86
CA ARG A 430 11.46 38.71 1.69
C ARG A 430 11.45 37.99 3.03
N GLN A 431 10.88 38.64 4.02
CA GLN A 431 10.59 38.05 5.32
C GLN A 431 9.73 36.79 5.14
N PRO A 432 10.09 35.60 5.69
CA PRO A 432 9.23 34.44 5.70
C PRO A 432 7.85 34.76 6.30
N GLY A 433 6.80 34.22 5.66
CA GLY A 433 5.42 34.51 6.05
C GLY A 433 4.76 35.67 5.31
N THR A 434 5.50 36.51 4.56
CA THR A 434 4.96 37.72 3.92
C THR A 434 4.49 37.51 2.48
N ILE A 435 5.11 36.58 1.74
CA ILE A 435 4.73 36.30 0.35
C ILE A 435 4.54 34.82 0.13
N PHE A 436 3.57 34.48 -0.72
CA PHE A 436 3.38 33.12 -1.21
C PHE A 436 4.19 32.89 -2.49
N CYS A 437 5.03 31.86 -2.50
CA CYS A 437 5.72 31.40 -3.70
C CYS A 437 5.76 29.88 -3.68
N TYR A 438 5.02 29.24 -4.58
CA TYR A 438 4.99 27.78 -4.67
C TYR A 438 6.37 27.22 -4.94
N ASN A 439 6.87 26.39 -4.03
CA ASN A 439 8.28 26.00 -3.96
C ASN A 439 8.42 24.51 -3.60
N SER A 440 8.81 23.69 -4.56
CA SER A 440 8.93 22.24 -4.32
C SER A 440 10.14 21.86 -3.47
N LEU A 441 11.22 22.64 -3.45
CA LEU A 441 12.34 22.41 -2.53
C LEU A 441 11.98 22.71 -1.08
N ALA A 442 11.02 23.63 -0.82
CA ALA A 442 10.50 23.81 0.53
C ALA A 442 9.86 22.54 1.08
N THR A 443 9.15 21.78 0.24
CA THR A 443 8.59 20.49 0.64
C THR A 443 9.67 19.41 0.77
N TYR A 444 10.70 19.44 -0.08
CA TYR A 444 11.86 18.57 0.10
C TYR A 444 12.54 18.80 1.46
N MET A 445 12.69 20.06 1.89
CA MET A 445 13.22 20.38 3.21
C MET A 445 12.38 19.75 4.34
N LEU A 446 11.03 19.72 4.21
CA LEU A 446 10.17 19.01 5.17
C LEU A 446 10.47 17.52 5.20
N SER A 447 10.67 16.88 4.04
CA SER A 447 11.05 15.47 3.95
C SER A 447 12.39 15.21 4.64
N ALA A 448 13.40 16.03 4.36
CA ALA A 448 14.72 15.93 4.96
C ALA A 448 14.68 16.12 6.49
N ILE A 449 13.86 17.06 6.98
CA ILE A 449 13.68 17.29 8.41
C ILE A 449 13.00 16.11 9.08
N VAL A 450 11.93 15.55 8.50
CA VAL A 450 11.29 14.33 9.01
C VAL A 450 12.29 13.19 9.09
N GLN A 451 13.08 12.95 8.03
CA GLN A 451 14.12 11.92 8.05
C GLN A 451 15.14 12.16 9.17
N LYS A 452 15.55 13.41 9.38
CA LYS A 452 16.54 13.76 10.40
C LYS A 452 16.05 13.51 11.83
N VAL A 453 14.80 13.90 12.13
CA VAL A 453 14.24 13.76 13.50
C VAL A 453 13.73 12.36 13.82
N THR A 454 13.46 11.54 12.79
CA THR A 454 12.94 10.18 12.96
C THR A 454 14.00 9.10 12.73
N GLY A 455 15.11 9.43 12.05
CA GLY A 455 16.11 8.47 11.58
C GLY A 455 15.60 7.55 10.46
N GLN A 456 14.43 7.82 9.88
CA GLN A 456 13.78 7.01 8.85
C GLN A 456 13.53 7.83 7.59
N LYS A 457 13.68 7.23 6.40
CA LYS A 457 13.20 7.88 5.16
C LYS A 457 11.70 8.18 5.27
N LEU A 458 11.24 9.18 4.56
CA LEU A 458 9.83 9.59 4.62
C LEU A 458 8.87 8.45 4.31
N VAL A 459 9.19 7.62 3.31
CA VAL A 459 8.38 6.45 2.95
C VAL A 459 8.34 5.41 4.08
N ASP A 460 9.49 5.12 4.70
CA ASP A 460 9.60 4.14 5.79
C ASP A 460 8.88 4.64 7.06
N TYR A 461 8.96 5.94 7.34
CA TYR A 461 8.24 6.56 8.46
C TYR A 461 6.72 6.51 8.30
N LEU A 462 6.24 6.81 7.07
CA LEU A 462 4.81 6.78 6.75
C LEU A 462 4.26 5.36 6.62
N TYR A 463 5.10 4.37 6.31
CA TYR A 463 4.60 3.04 6.00
C TYR A 463 3.76 2.44 7.13
N PRO A 464 4.25 2.29 8.39
CA PRO A 464 3.44 1.74 9.48
C PRO A 464 2.31 2.67 9.95
N ARG A 465 2.44 3.98 9.72
CA ARG A 465 1.55 5.01 10.26
C ARG A 465 0.40 5.38 9.36
N LEU A 466 0.63 5.35 8.03
CA LEU A 466 -0.35 5.80 7.03
C LEU A 466 -0.62 4.73 5.98
N PHE A 467 0.42 4.26 5.28
CA PHE A 467 0.23 3.38 4.12
C PHE A 467 -0.37 2.03 4.51
N ARG A 468 0.19 1.36 5.51
CA ARG A 468 -0.31 0.07 5.99
C ARG A 468 -1.75 0.13 6.52
N PRO A 469 -2.14 1.07 7.39
CA PRO A 469 -3.54 1.21 7.82
C PRO A 469 -4.52 1.35 6.66
N LEU A 470 -4.14 2.09 5.60
CA LEU A 470 -4.96 2.28 4.41
C LEU A 470 -4.89 1.10 3.43
N GLY A 471 -4.04 0.10 3.67
CA GLY A 471 -3.77 -0.97 2.72
C GLY A 471 -3.15 -0.45 1.42
N ILE A 472 -2.26 0.54 1.51
CA ILE A 472 -1.49 1.08 0.40
C ILE A 472 -0.14 0.38 0.37
N ASN A 473 0.12 -0.35 -0.70
CA ASN A 473 1.36 -1.11 -0.88
C ASN A 473 2.09 -0.65 -2.13
N ASN A 474 3.25 -1.22 -2.37
CA ASN A 474 4.06 -0.92 -3.54
C ASN A 474 4.37 0.59 -3.66
N VAL A 475 4.64 1.23 -2.54
CA VAL A 475 4.95 2.66 -2.48
C VAL A 475 6.38 2.89 -2.96
N ARG A 476 6.55 3.63 -4.05
CA ARG A 476 7.86 4.11 -4.53
C ARG A 476 7.91 5.62 -4.41
N TRP A 477 9.03 6.13 -3.91
CA TRP A 477 9.27 7.57 -3.83
C TRP A 477 10.67 7.89 -4.32
N GLN A 478 10.80 8.77 -5.30
CA GLN A 478 12.09 9.24 -5.81
C GLN A 478 12.92 9.86 -4.69
N GLU A 479 14.24 9.71 -4.79
CA GLU A 479 15.19 10.22 -3.81
C GLU A 479 16.10 11.29 -4.41
N SER A 480 16.62 12.15 -3.54
CA SER A 480 17.74 13.02 -3.86
C SER A 480 19.03 12.20 -4.02
N PRO A 481 20.07 12.75 -4.61
CA PRO A 481 21.39 12.10 -4.67
C PRO A 481 21.98 11.78 -3.28
N THR A 482 21.48 12.40 -2.21
CA THR A 482 21.88 12.17 -0.82
C THR A 482 21.01 11.13 -0.10
N GLY A 483 20.06 10.48 -0.80
CA GLY A 483 19.24 9.39 -0.25
C GLY A 483 18.05 9.85 0.59
N VAL A 484 17.58 11.07 0.40
CA VAL A 484 16.36 11.61 1.02
C VAL A 484 15.22 11.54 0.03
N ASN A 485 14.02 11.05 0.43
CA ASN A 485 12.86 11.07 -0.45
C ASN A 485 12.51 12.50 -0.88
N ALA A 486 12.18 12.68 -2.15
CA ALA A 486 11.96 14.01 -2.76
C ALA A 486 10.84 14.84 -2.08
N GLY A 487 9.89 14.18 -1.42
CA GLY A 487 8.81 14.81 -0.64
C GLY A 487 7.86 15.67 -1.47
N GLY A 488 8.39 16.59 -2.27
CA GLY A 488 7.62 17.52 -3.09
C GLY A 488 7.10 16.93 -4.42
N TRP A 489 7.61 15.78 -4.84
CA TRP A 489 7.27 15.06 -6.08
C TRP A 489 7.77 13.62 -6.00
N GLY A 490 7.50 12.84 -7.05
CA GLY A 490 8.14 11.52 -7.26
C GLY A 490 7.57 10.38 -6.44
N LEU A 491 6.41 10.55 -5.79
CA LEU A 491 5.62 9.46 -5.22
C LEU A 491 4.85 8.75 -6.32
N PHE A 492 4.80 7.42 -6.26
CA PHE A 492 4.04 6.56 -7.18
C PHE A 492 3.03 5.76 -6.39
N LEU A 493 1.74 5.89 -6.72
CA LEU A 493 0.63 5.14 -6.13
C LEU A 493 -0.42 4.80 -7.19
N LYS A 494 -1.30 3.84 -6.87
CA LYS A 494 -2.47 3.49 -7.69
C LYS A 494 -3.58 4.54 -7.51
N THR A 495 -4.49 4.63 -8.45
CA THR A 495 -5.65 5.54 -8.37
C THR A 495 -6.50 5.29 -7.13
N GLU A 496 -6.71 4.03 -6.75
CA GLU A 496 -7.45 3.68 -5.54
C GLU A 496 -6.74 4.18 -4.26
N ASP A 497 -5.40 4.20 -4.24
CA ASP A 497 -4.65 4.71 -3.11
C ASP A 497 -4.82 6.23 -2.93
N LEU A 498 -4.95 6.96 -4.05
CA LEU A 498 -5.32 8.37 -4.02
C LEU A 498 -6.72 8.55 -3.43
N ALA A 499 -7.67 7.71 -3.85
CA ALA A 499 -9.05 7.73 -3.35
C ALA A 499 -9.11 7.40 -1.85
N LYS A 500 -8.31 6.43 -1.37
CA LYS A 500 -8.18 6.11 0.06
C LYS A 500 -7.65 7.28 0.87
N MET A 501 -6.59 7.94 0.38
CA MET A 501 -6.06 9.15 1.04
C MET A 501 -7.13 10.27 1.07
N GLY A 502 -7.84 10.48 -0.02
CA GLY A 502 -8.94 11.45 -0.06
C GLY A 502 -10.06 11.12 0.93
N LEU A 503 -10.43 9.85 1.04
CA LEU A 503 -11.44 9.38 2.00
C LEU A 503 -10.96 9.56 3.45
N LEU A 504 -9.70 9.27 3.75
CA LEU A 504 -9.09 9.53 5.06
C LEU A 504 -9.20 11.02 5.43
N LEU A 505 -8.87 11.92 4.50
CA LEU A 505 -8.98 13.37 4.72
C LEU A 505 -10.43 13.82 4.90
N LEU A 506 -11.36 13.27 4.11
CA LEU A 506 -12.79 13.52 4.23
C LEU A 506 -13.35 13.13 5.59
N GLN A 507 -12.83 12.05 6.17
CA GLN A 507 -13.21 11.50 7.48
C GLN A 507 -12.42 12.11 8.64
N GLY A 508 -11.75 13.26 8.45
CA GLY A 508 -10.98 13.93 9.51
C GLY A 508 -9.81 13.10 10.04
N GLY A 509 -9.20 12.28 9.20
CA GLY A 509 -8.06 11.44 9.56
C GLY A 509 -8.43 10.09 10.18
N GLN A 510 -9.71 9.73 10.21
CA GLN A 510 -10.18 8.43 10.68
C GLN A 510 -10.22 7.40 9.55
N TRP A 511 -9.84 6.17 9.86
CA TRP A 511 -9.92 5.02 8.97
C TRP A 511 -10.36 3.77 9.73
N GLN A 512 -11.48 3.18 9.31
CA GLN A 512 -12.04 1.99 9.96
C GLN A 512 -12.14 2.14 11.49
N GLY A 513 -12.60 3.29 11.96
CA GLY A 513 -12.77 3.60 13.39
C GLY A 513 -11.50 3.95 14.15
N LYS A 514 -10.32 3.94 13.52
CA LYS A 514 -9.03 4.34 14.13
C LYS A 514 -8.60 5.73 13.63
N GLN A 515 -8.04 6.54 14.52
CA GLN A 515 -7.43 7.82 14.14
C GLN A 515 -6.04 7.55 13.56
N VAL A 516 -5.87 7.74 12.24
CA VAL A 516 -4.62 7.52 11.49
C VAL A 516 -3.83 8.83 11.36
N LEU A 517 -4.51 9.93 11.09
CA LEU A 517 -3.93 11.28 11.12
C LEU A 517 -4.63 12.10 12.20
N PRO A 518 -3.92 12.95 12.95
CA PRO A 518 -4.57 13.81 13.95
C PRO A 518 -5.67 14.68 13.30
N ALA A 519 -6.87 14.71 13.90
CA ALA A 519 -8.03 15.42 13.34
C ALA A 519 -7.76 16.92 13.16
N ASP A 520 -7.11 17.55 14.14
CA ASP A 520 -6.73 18.95 14.07
C ASP A 520 -5.74 19.21 12.94
N TRP A 521 -4.82 18.27 12.70
CA TRP A 521 -3.88 18.38 11.57
C TRP A 521 -4.60 18.33 10.22
N VAL A 522 -5.54 17.41 10.04
CA VAL A 522 -6.35 17.32 8.81
C VAL A 522 -7.14 18.60 8.59
N LYS A 523 -7.71 19.17 9.64
CA LYS A 523 -8.40 20.46 9.60
C LYS A 523 -7.47 21.61 9.18
N GLU A 524 -6.29 21.69 9.78
CA GLU A 524 -5.31 22.74 9.47
C GLU A 524 -4.76 22.60 8.04
N MET A 525 -4.40 21.38 7.60
CA MET A 525 -3.85 21.19 6.27
C MET A 525 -4.86 21.44 5.14
N SER A 526 -6.16 21.25 5.40
CA SER A 526 -7.24 21.48 4.44
C SER A 526 -7.88 22.87 4.52
N SER A 527 -7.50 23.70 5.48
CA SER A 527 -7.98 25.09 5.65
C SER A 527 -7.06 26.09 4.95
N ALA A 528 -7.61 27.24 4.56
CA ALA A 528 -6.80 28.32 4.00
C ALA A 528 -5.94 28.97 5.09
N GLN A 529 -4.66 28.65 5.12
CA GLN A 529 -3.68 29.24 6.02
C GLN A 529 -3.14 30.58 5.47
N VAL A 530 -3.04 30.68 4.16
CA VAL A 530 -2.52 31.85 3.45
C VAL A 530 -3.28 32.05 2.14
N PRO A 531 -3.35 33.29 1.61
CA PRO A 531 -3.73 33.55 0.23
C PRO A 531 -2.75 32.82 -0.70
N CYS A 532 -3.23 32.35 -1.85
CA CYS A 532 -2.39 31.63 -2.79
C CYS A 532 -2.43 32.24 -4.19
N VAL A 533 -1.39 31.91 -4.95
CA VAL A 533 -1.24 32.29 -6.35
C VAL A 533 -0.76 31.07 -7.14
N PRO A 534 -0.92 31.01 -8.47
CA PRO A 534 -0.40 29.93 -9.29
C PRO A 534 1.12 29.74 -9.12
N ALA A 535 1.59 28.51 -9.34
CA ALA A 535 3.00 28.18 -9.27
C ALA A 535 3.87 29.12 -10.11
N GLY A 536 5.05 29.49 -9.58
CA GLY A 536 6.01 30.40 -10.24
C GLY A 536 5.66 31.89 -10.14
N ARG A 537 4.62 32.25 -9.37
CA ARG A 537 4.27 33.63 -9.06
C ARG A 537 4.38 33.86 -7.55
N ASN A 538 4.32 35.12 -7.13
CA ASN A 538 4.31 35.51 -5.73
C ASN A 538 2.99 36.23 -5.35
N SER A 539 2.76 36.47 -4.06
CA SER A 539 1.55 37.10 -3.56
C SER A 539 1.38 38.56 -4.00
N ASP A 540 2.42 39.24 -4.49
CA ASP A 540 2.31 40.61 -5.01
C ASP A 540 1.46 40.66 -6.28
N ALA A 541 1.33 39.53 -7.01
CA ALA A 541 0.45 39.41 -8.16
C ALA A 541 -1.05 39.17 -7.76
N LEU A 542 -1.34 38.87 -6.50
CA LEU A 542 -2.66 38.48 -6.04
C LEU A 542 -3.78 39.47 -6.36
N PRO A 543 -3.63 40.82 -6.17
CA PRO A 543 -4.69 41.78 -6.47
C PRO A 543 -5.18 41.69 -7.92
N GLN A 544 -4.28 41.53 -8.87
CA GLN A 544 -4.63 41.36 -10.30
C GLN A 544 -5.25 39.99 -10.60
N LEU A 545 -4.75 38.93 -9.94
CA LEU A 545 -5.25 37.58 -10.11
C LEU A 545 -6.66 37.42 -9.51
N MET A 546 -6.98 38.08 -8.41
CA MET A 546 -8.29 38.02 -7.72
C MET A 546 -9.46 38.44 -8.59
N LYS A 547 -9.24 39.22 -9.65
CA LYS A 547 -10.29 39.51 -10.66
C LYS A 547 -10.88 38.24 -11.26
N ASN A 548 -10.12 37.14 -11.29
CA ASN A 548 -10.52 35.85 -11.79
C ASN A 548 -10.78 34.79 -10.71
N ALA A 549 -10.81 35.19 -9.43
CA ALA A 549 -10.92 34.25 -8.31
C ALA A 549 -12.13 33.31 -8.42
N LYS A 550 -13.29 33.82 -8.85
CA LYS A 550 -14.50 33.03 -9.03
C LYS A 550 -14.39 31.92 -10.10
N LYS A 551 -13.37 31.98 -10.96
CA LYS A 551 -13.14 31.04 -12.05
C LYS A 551 -11.88 30.17 -11.86
N SER A 552 -11.12 30.37 -10.79
CA SER A 552 -9.86 29.70 -10.59
C SER A 552 -9.83 28.91 -9.27
N ASP A 553 -9.47 27.64 -9.35
CA ASP A 553 -9.23 26.79 -8.19
C ASP A 553 -7.82 26.96 -7.60
N TRP A 554 -6.99 27.84 -8.18
CA TRP A 554 -5.68 28.23 -7.65
C TRP A 554 -5.69 29.54 -6.85
N LEU A 555 -6.88 30.13 -6.60
CA LEU A 555 -7.03 31.42 -5.91
C LEU A 555 -7.96 31.33 -4.69
N GLN A 556 -8.22 30.11 -4.18
CA GLN A 556 -9.15 29.88 -3.08
C GLN A 556 -8.46 29.74 -1.71
N GLY A 557 -7.12 29.87 -1.65
CA GLY A 557 -6.29 29.70 -0.46
C GLY A 557 -5.47 28.43 -0.47
N TYR A 558 -4.40 28.43 0.33
CA TYR A 558 -3.46 27.33 0.49
C TYR A 558 -3.32 26.95 1.97
N GLY A 559 -3.40 25.65 2.24
CA GLY A 559 -3.24 25.08 3.57
C GLY A 559 -1.81 24.57 3.82
N TYR A 560 -1.67 23.49 4.57
CA TYR A 560 -0.40 22.82 4.72
C TYR A 560 -0.22 21.80 3.60
N GLN A 561 0.37 22.25 2.47
CA GLN A 561 0.65 21.48 1.25
C GLN A 561 -0.63 21.01 0.52
N MET A 562 -1.74 21.75 0.65
CA MET A 562 -3.00 21.50 -0.03
C MET A 562 -3.64 22.80 -0.53
N TRP A 563 -4.34 22.73 -1.65
CA TRP A 563 -5.07 23.82 -2.25
C TRP A 563 -6.54 23.81 -1.83
N ARG A 564 -7.09 24.98 -1.50
CA ARG A 564 -8.54 25.15 -1.46
C ARG A 564 -9.10 25.27 -2.88
N CYS A 565 -10.35 24.87 -3.05
CA CYS A 565 -11.08 24.93 -4.31
C CYS A 565 -12.37 25.72 -4.17
N ARG A 566 -12.96 26.05 -5.31
CA ARG A 566 -14.37 26.44 -5.38
C ARG A 566 -15.24 25.34 -4.76
N HIS A 567 -16.53 25.62 -4.54
CA HIS A 567 -17.50 24.66 -3.97
C HIS A 567 -17.10 24.09 -2.61
N ASN A 568 -16.44 24.91 -1.79
CA ASN A 568 -15.94 24.53 -0.47
C ASN A 568 -15.10 23.24 -0.45
N ALA A 569 -14.59 22.83 -1.60
CA ALA A 569 -13.72 21.66 -1.74
C ALA A 569 -12.25 22.01 -1.43
N PHE A 570 -11.41 20.97 -1.29
CA PHE A 570 -9.97 21.11 -1.20
C PHE A 570 -9.31 19.93 -1.95
N ARG A 571 -8.04 20.12 -2.31
CA ARG A 571 -7.37 19.10 -3.10
C ARG A 571 -5.87 18.97 -2.84
N ALA A 572 -5.35 17.77 -3.02
CA ALA A 572 -3.98 17.53 -3.42
C ALA A 572 -3.86 17.73 -4.94
N ASP A 573 -2.79 18.38 -5.38
CA ASP A 573 -2.61 18.83 -6.76
C ASP A 573 -1.23 18.41 -7.29
N GLY A 574 -1.21 17.77 -8.43
CA GLY A 574 0.02 17.34 -9.09
C GLY A 574 0.02 17.74 -10.56
N ALA A 575 1.16 18.22 -11.04
CA ALA A 575 1.34 18.61 -12.44
C ALA A 575 0.79 17.55 -13.40
N ALA A 576 0.22 18.00 -14.51
CA ALA A 576 -0.39 17.20 -15.54
C ALA A 576 -1.69 16.46 -15.13
N GLY A 577 -2.43 16.97 -14.12
CA GLY A 577 -3.78 16.48 -13.80
C GLY A 577 -3.84 15.32 -12.81
N GLN A 578 -2.86 15.23 -11.91
CA GLN A 578 -2.95 14.30 -10.78
C GLN A 578 -3.74 14.97 -9.66
N TYR A 579 -4.89 14.43 -9.28
CA TYR A 579 -5.72 15.03 -8.23
C TYR A 579 -6.23 14.04 -7.19
N ILE A 580 -6.34 14.55 -5.96
CA ILE A 580 -7.24 14.05 -4.93
C ILE A 580 -8.14 15.22 -4.56
N ILE A 581 -9.36 15.27 -5.08
CA ILE A 581 -10.34 16.33 -4.79
C ILE A 581 -11.31 15.82 -3.74
N VAL A 582 -11.35 16.49 -2.59
CA VAL A 582 -12.25 16.17 -1.49
C VAL A 582 -13.38 17.19 -1.47
N ILE A 583 -14.63 16.71 -1.50
CA ILE A 583 -15.86 17.52 -1.59
C ILE A 583 -16.71 17.24 -0.34
N PRO A 584 -16.45 17.91 0.80
CA PRO A 584 -17.12 17.59 2.08
C PRO A 584 -18.64 17.69 2.01
N GLU A 585 -19.19 18.73 1.38
CA GLU A 585 -20.63 18.95 1.25
C GLU A 585 -21.36 17.83 0.48
N LYS A 586 -20.60 17.03 -0.28
CA LYS A 586 -21.12 15.88 -1.01
C LYS A 586 -20.73 14.55 -0.38
N ASN A 587 -19.96 14.55 0.70
CA ASN A 587 -19.35 13.34 1.27
C ASN A 587 -18.70 12.48 0.16
N ALA A 588 -17.86 13.12 -0.67
CA ALA A 588 -17.32 12.53 -1.89
C ALA A 588 -15.84 12.87 -2.12
N VAL A 589 -15.17 12.00 -2.85
CA VAL A 589 -13.78 12.16 -3.32
C VAL A 589 -13.73 11.87 -4.81
N VAL A 590 -12.97 12.67 -5.56
CA VAL A 590 -12.61 12.39 -6.95
C VAL A 590 -11.10 12.29 -7.03
N ALA A 591 -10.59 11.13 -7.44
CA ALA A 591 -9.17 10.88 -7.67
C ALA A 591 -8.92 10.73 -9.17
N THR A 592 -7.90 11.42 -9.71
CA THR A 592 -7.51 11.30 -11.12
C THR A 592 -6.01 11.11 -11.28
N THR A 593 -5.62 10.40 -12.35
CA THR A 593 -4.27 10.42 -12.92
C THR A 593 -4.36 10.76 -14.40
N ALA A 594 -3.42 11.56 -14.90
CA ALA A 594 -3.51 12.11 -16.24
C ALA A 594 -2.17 12.61 -16.78
N ASN A 595 -2.17 13.04 -18.04
CA ASN A 595 -1.09 13.82 -18.66
C ASN A 595 -1.71 15.03 -19.40
N ILE A 596 -2.27 15.96 -18.61
CA ILE A 596 -3.10 17.08 -19.10
C ILE A 596 -2.35 18.40 -18.96
N GLY A 597 -2.30 19.19 -20.02
CA GLY A 597 -1.67 20.52 -20.00
C GLY A 597 -2.55 21.59 -19.37
N ASN A 598 -3.86 21.60 -19.64
CA ASN A 598 -4.80 22.57 -19.08
C ASN A 598 -5.51 21.99 -17.86
N MET A 599 -4.86 22.08 -16.70
CA MET A 599 -5.31 21.50 -15.44
C MET A 599 -6.60 22.15 -14.91
N GLN A 600 -6.82 23.46 -15.15
CA GLN A 600 -8.07 24.13 -14.76
C GLN A 600 -9.27 23.59 -15.55
N ALA A 601 -9.09 23.33 -16.82
CA ALA A 601 -10.17 22.77 -17.65
C ALA A 601 -10.61 21.38 -17.18
N GLU A 602 -9.69 20.55 -16.69
CA GLU A 602 -10.03 19.24 -16.10
C GLU A 602 -10.93 19.42 -14.87
N ILE A 603 -10.53 20.30 -13.93
CA ILE A 603 -11.33 20.58 -12.72
C ILE A 603 -12.70 21.17 -13.12
N ASP A 604 -12.75 22.05 -14.12
CA ASP A 604 -14.01 22.64 -14.60
C ASP A 604 -14.98 21.58 -15.15
N LEU A 605 -14.46 20.52 -15.82
CA LEU A 605 -15.28 19.39 -16.25
C LEU A 605 -15.83 18.58 -15.07
N ILE A 606 -15.01 18.38 -14.02
CA ILE A 606 -15.47 17.72 -12.78
C ILE A 606 -16.61 18.53 -12.15
N TRP A 607 -16.43 19.86 -12.01
CA TRP A 607 -17.47 20.75 -11.47
C TRP A 607 -18.73 20.79 -12.31
N LYS A 608 -18.60 20.77 -13.62
CA LYS A 608 -19.73 20.85 -14.54
C LYS A 608 -20.57 19.58 -14.60
N TYR A 609 -19.92 18.41 -14.62
CA TYR A 609 -20.61 17.17 -14.89
C TYR A 609 -20.80 16.30 -13.64
N LEU A 610 -19.74 16.11 -12.83
CA LEU A 610 -19.80 15.18 -11.70
C LEU A 610 -20.40 15.81 -10.44
N LEU A 611 -19.98 17.03 -10.06
CA LEU A 611 -20.45 17.68 -8.83
C LEU A 611 -21.99 17.77 -8.70
N PRO A 612 -22.79 18.10 -9.76
CA PRO A 612 -24.24 18.14 -9.65
C PRO A 612 -24.90 16.75 -9.51
N ALA A 613 -24.17 15.69 -9.80
CA ALA A 613 -24.65 14.31 -9.76
C ALA A 613 -24.30 13.58 -8.47
N LEU A 614 -23.31 14.11 -7.74
CA LEU A 614 -22.94 13.71 -6.37
C LEU A 614 -23.92 14.33 -5.37
#